data_913a4dd73317bb29dc249253b5cd678a
#
_entry.id   913a4dd73317bb29dc249253b5cd678a
#
_cell.length_a   1.000
_cell.length_b   1.000
_cell.length_c   1.000
_cell.angle_alpha   90.00
_cell.angle_beta   90.00
_cell.angle_gamma   90.00
#
_symmetry.space_group_name_H-M   'P 1'
#
loop_
_entity.id
_entity.type
_entity.pdbx_description
1 polymer ?
#
loop_
_entity_poly.entity_id
_entity_poly.type
_entity_poly.pdbx_seq_one_letter_code
_entity_poly.pdbx_strand_id
1 'polypeptide(L)'
;GSAARASNEASIAIGKTTEASQTGATAIGNGATASKSDAIAMGTSAAASESSAIALGKSSQAKSSKAIAVGEGAVADGTATIAIGAGNNATGWGATAVGKNVQVTKERSTGIGWDLTVDQSAATLVGYNSQVHANQGTGLGSTINITSAAQYGTGIGYQVDVSGKNAVAIGS
;
A
#
# COMPACT_ATOMS: atom_id res chain seq x y z
N GLY A 1 -0.22 -4.96 29.50
CA GLY A 1 -1.06 -3.78 29.70
C GLY A 1 -2.49 -4.15 30.11
N SER A 2 -3.30 -3.16 30.52
CA SER A 2 -4.71 -3.40 30.85
C SER A 2 -5.46 -3.93 29.62
N ALA A 3 -6.14 -5.09 29.79
CA ALA A 3 -6.88 -5.80 28.75
C ALA A 3 -6.05 -6.23 27.52
N ALA A 4 -4.74 -6.45 27.67
CA ALA A 4 -3.96 -7.13 26.64
C ALA A 4 -4.32 -8.62 26.58
N ARG A 5 -4.53 -9.15 25.39
CA ARG A 5 -4.93 -10.55 25.16
C ARG A 5 -4.01 -11.22 24.13
N ALA A 6 -3.26 -12.22 24.58
CA ALA A 6 -2.57 -13.19 23.74
C ALA A 6 -3.32 -14.52 23.88
N SER A 7 -4.05 -14.97 22.84
CA SER A 7 -5.06 -16.02 22.99
C SER A 7 -4.61 -17.38 22.49
N ASN A 8 -3.50 -17.48 21.75
CA ASN A 8 -3.04 -18.75 21.17
C ASN A 8 -1.53 -18.94 21.32
N GLU A 9 -1.06 -20.12 20.95
CA GLU A 9 0.34 -20.51 21.05
C GLU A 9 1.27 -19.51 20.35
N ALA A 10 2.39 -19.19 21.00
CA ALA A 10 3.40 -18.22 20.54
C ALA A 10 2.85 -16.83 20.18
N SER A 11 1.64 -16.45 20.67
CA SER A 11 1.10 -15.11 20.47
C SER A 11 1.69 -14.10 21.44
N ILE A 12 1.90 -12.86 21.00
CA ILE A 12 2.46 -11.76 21.78
C ILE A 12 1.50 -10.57 21.77
N ALA A 13 1.06 -10.08 22.95
CA ALA A 13 0.22 -8.89 23.07
C ALA A 13 0.82 -7.92 24.12
N ILE A 14 1.30 -6.77 23.69
CA ILE A 14 1.93 -5.75 24.54
C ILE A 14 1.27 -4.40 24.34
N GLY A 15 0.58 -3.89 25.36
CA GLY A 15 -0.09 -2.59 25.32
C GLY A 15 -1.46 -2.62 25.99
N LYS A 16 -2.16 -1.49 25.98
CA LYS A 16 -3.53 -1.39 26.50
C LYS A 16 -4.50 -1.85 25.41
N THR A 17 -5.47 -2.69 25.73
CA THR A 17 -6.49 -3.22 24.80
C THR A 17 -5.91 -3.84 23.52
N THR A 18 -4.73 -4.43 23.63
CA THR A 18 -4.01 -5.08 22.51
C THR A 18 -4.51 -6.51 22.36
N GLU A 19 -4.67 -6.98 21.11
CA GLU A 19 -5.18 -8.33 20.85
C GLU A 19 -4.32 -9.08 19.83
N ALA A 20 -3.79 -10.24 20.23
CA ALA A 20 -3.13 -11.22 19.37
C ALA A 20 -3.94 -12.52 19.42
N SER A 21 -4.75 -12.82 18.40
CA SER A 21 -5.84 -13.79 18.51
C SER A 21 -5.50 -15.19 18.02
N GLN A 22 -4.42 -15.37 17.24
CA GLN A 22 -4.08 -16.66 16.62
C GLN A 22 -2.59 -17.00 16.83
N THR A 23 -2.25 -18.25 16.49
CA THR A 23 -0.89 -18.79 16.59
C THR A 23 0.14 -17.90 15.88
N GLY A 24 1.24 -17.59 16.56
CA GLY A 24 2.29 -16.74 16.02
C GLY A 24 1.95 -15.26 15.86
N ALA A 25 0.72 -14.84 16.22
CA ALA A 25 0.29 -13.46 16.08
C ALA A 25 1.05 -12.53 17.05
N THR A 26 1.49 -11.38 16.59
CA THR A 26 2.18 -10.35 17.40
C THR A 26 1.46 -9.03 17.31
N ALA A 27 0.98 -8.51 18.45
CA ALA A 27 0.33 -7.21 18.54
C ALA A 27 1.03 -6.36 19.62
N ILE A 28 1.55 -5.19 19.23
CA ILE A 28 2.29 -4.27 20.13
C ILE A 28 1.79 -2.85 19.93
N GLY A 29 1.23 -2.24 20.98
CA GLY A 29 0.73 -0.87 20.96
C GLY A 29 -0.67 -0.74 21.54
N ASN A 30 -1.10 0.49 21.83
CA ASN A 30 -2.45 0.73 22.36
C ASN A 30 -3.49 0.41 21.25
N GLY A 31 -4.37 -0.56 21.51
CA GLY A 31 -5.40 -0.99 20.58
C GLY A 31 -4.88 -1.68 19.31
N ALA A 32 -3.64 -2.17 19.31
CA ALA A 32 -3.12 -2.94 18.18
C ALA A 32 -3.82 -4.31 18.10
N THR A 33 -4.13 -4.77 16.89
CA THR A 33 -4.87 -6.02 16.65
C THR A 33 -4.21 -6.88 15.58
N ALA A 34 -3.78 -8.09 15.95
CA ALA A 34 -3.27 -9.12 15.05
C ALA A 34 -4.24 -10.32 15.08
N SER A 35 -5.10 -10.46 14.06
CA SER A 35 -6.30 -11.28 14.12
C SER A 35 -6.12 -12.70 13.60
N LYS A 36 -5.09 -12.97 12.80
CA LYS A 36 -4.85 -14.27 12.14
C LYS A 36 -3.43 -14.77 12.37
N SER A 37 -3.19 -16.03 11.96
CA SER A 37 -1.88 -16.68 12.15
C SER A 37 -0.74 -15.87 11.52
N ASP A 38 0.35 -15.74 12.26
CA ASP A 38 1.57 -15.04 11.86
C ASP A 38 1.37 -13.56 11.47
N ALA A 39 0.23 -12.97 11.89
CA ALA A 39 -0.04 -11.55 11.68
C ALA A 39 0.78 -10.70 12.65
N ILE A 40 1.30 -9.56 12.17
CA ILE A 40 2.10 -8.61 12.97
C ILE A 40 1.44 -7.23 12.93
N ALA A 41 1.02 -6.70 14.08
CA ALA A 41 0.47 -5.36 14.24
C ALA A 41 1.27 -4.58 15.28
N MET A 42 2.01 -3.54 14.86
CA MET A 42 2.82 -2.72 15.77
C MET A 42 2.53 -1.23 15.58
N GLY A 43 2.01 -0.59 16.61
CA GLY A 43 1.64 0.82 16.63
C GLY A 43 0.27 1.04 17.25
N THR A 44 -0.04 2.27 17.65
CA THR A 44 -1.37 2.62 18.15
C THR A 44 -2.42 2.37 17.09
N SER A 45 -3.43 1.55 17.39
CA SER A 45 -4.51 1.16 16.47
C SER A 45 -4.02 0.54 15.16
N ALA A 46 -2.84 -0.08 15.13
CA ALA A 46 -2.39 -0.87 14.00
C ALA A 46 -3.23 -2.14 13.87
N ALA A 47 -3.62 -2.52 12.66
CA ALA A 47 -4.48 -3.67 12.40
C ALA A 47 -3.92 -4.60 11.30
N ALA A 48 -3.56 -5.83 11.67
CA ALA A 48 -3.20 -6.90 10.75
C ALA A 48 -4.32 -7.97 10.80
N SER A 49 -5.20 -7.96 9.80
CA SER A 49 -6.48 -8.64 9.85
C SER A 49 -6.48 -10.04 9.25
N GLU A 50 -5.47 -10.38 8.45
CA GLU A 50 -5.37 -11.65 7.74
C GLU A 50 -4.02 -12.34 7.94
N SER A 51 -3.91 -13.60 7.52
CA SER A 51 -2.71 -14.44 7.75
C SER A 51 -1.46 -13.84 7.10
N SER A 52 -0.37 -13.82 7.87
CA SER A 52 0.92 -13.25 7.48
C SER A 52 0.84 -11.77 7.07
N ALA A 53 -0.19 -11.04 7.47
CA ALA A 53 -0.31 -9.62 7.26
C ALA A 53 0.60 -8.85 8.22
N ILE A 54 1.21 -7.75 7.76
CA ILE A 54 2.11 -6.91 8.54
C ILE A 54 1.60 -5.47 8.54
N ALA A 55 1.26 -4.92 9.70
CA ALA A 55 0.84 -3.54 9.90
C ALA A 55 1.76 -2.85 10.90
N LEU A 56 2.64 -1.96 10.44
CA LEU A 56 3.59 -1.23 11.28
C LEU A 56 3.36 0.28 11.17
N GLY A 57 2.96 0.92 12.25
CA GLY A 57 2.70 2.35 12.33
C GLY A 57 1.34 2.66 12.94
N LYS A 58 1.17 3.90 13.38
CA LYS A 58 -0.11 4.36 13.93
C LYS A 58 -1.21 4.25 12.88
N SER A 59 -2.31 3.58 13.22
CA SER A 59 -3.47 3.38 12.34
C SER A 59 -3.15 2.71 10.99
N SER A 60 -2.02 1.99 10.88
CA SER A 60 -1.72 1.19 9.70
C SER A 60 -2.66 -0.01 9.59
N GLN A 61 -3.04 -0.40 8.38
CA GLN A 61 -4.03 -1.45 8.12
C GLN A 61 -3.55 -2.41 7.03
N ALA A 62 -3.21 -3.64 7.41
CA ALA A 62 -2.96 -4.74 6.49
C ALA A 62 -4.17 -5.69 6.52
N LYS A 63 -5.06 -5.54 5.52
CA LYS A 63 -6.42 -6.14 5.54
C LYS A 63 -6.52 -7.45 4.80
N SER A 64 -5.52 -7.82 4.03
CA SER A 64 -5.53 -9.03 3.19
C SER A 64 -4.31 -9.91 3.48
N SER A 65 -4.39 -11.17 3.08
CA SER A 65 -3.32 -12.14 3.30
C SER A 65 -2.00 -11.69 2.66
N LYS A 66 -0.90 -11.79 3.42
CA LYS A 66 0.45 -11.35 2.99
C LYS A 66 0.56 -9.87 2.63
N ALA A 67 -0.41 -9.04 3.04
CA ALA A 67 -0.36 -7.61 2.83
C ALA A 67 0.62 -6.95 3.81
N ILE A 68 1.35 -5.93 3.34
CA ILE A 68 2.34 -5.17 4.13
C ILE A 68 1.93 -3.70 4.14
N ALA A 69 1.57 -3.16 5.30
CA ALA A 69 1.25 -1.75 5.53
C ALA A 69 2.23 -1.16 6.54
N VAL A 70 3.15 -0.33 6.11
CA VAL A 70 4.18 0.30 6.95
C VAL A 70 4.11 1.82 6.83
N GLY A 71 3.79 2.50 7.92
CA GLY A 71 3.66 3.95 7.98
C GLY A 71 2.37 4.39 8.64
N GLU A 72 2.30 5.65 9.08
CA GLU A 72 1.08 6.21 9.66
C GLU A 72 -0.05 6.24 8.62
N GLY A 73 -1.17 5.60 8.93
CA GLY A 73 -2.33 5.55 8.05
C GLY A 73 -2.13 4.78 6.73
N ALA A 74 -1.07 3.99 6.61
CA ALA A 74 -0.87 3.13 5.43
C ALA A 74 -1.93 2.04 5.35
N VAL A 75 -2.48 1.79 4.16
CA VAL A 75 -3.50 0.77 3.90
C VAL A 75 -3.04 -0.18 2.81
N ALA A 76 -2.97 -1.47 3.13
CA ALA A 76 -2.72 -2.56 2.17
C ALA A 76 -3.92 -3.51 2.19
N ASP A 77 -4.80 -3.42 1.17
CA ASP A 77 -6.11 -4.09 1.13
C ASP A 77 -6.27 -5.06 -0.06
N GLY A 78 -5.20 -5.47 -0.67
CA GLY A 78 -5.17 -6.56 -1.63
C GLY A 78 -4.22 -7.66 -1.16
N THR A 79 -4.43 -8.89 -1.62
CA THR A 79 -3.52 -10.00 -1.34
C THR A 79 -2.13 -9.70 -1.89
N ALA A 80 -1.10 -9.88 -1.07
CA ALA A 80 0.31 -9.62 -1.40
C ALA A 80 0.58 -8.16 -1.83
N THR A 81 -0.20 -7.19 -1.34
CA THR A 81 0.05 -5.76 -1.56
C THR A 81 1.12 -5.21 -0.64
N ILE A 82 1.77 -4.15 -1.10
CA ILE A 82 2.77 -3.42 -0.33
C ILE A 82 2.38 -1.93 -0.28
N ALA A 83 2.18 -1.39 0.92
CA ALA A 83 1.96 0.04 1.16
C ALA A 83 2.99 0.53 2.18
N ILE A 84 4.06 1.18 1.75
CA ILE A 84 5.15 1.66 2.61
C ILE A 84 5.26 3.17 2.54
N GLY A 85 5.01 3.83 3.68
CA GLY A 85 5.03 5.27 3.85
C GLY A 85 3.70 5.83 4.31
N ALA A 86 3.67 7.11 4.71
CA ALA A 86 2.48 7.73 5.30
C ALA A 86 1.36 7.97 4.28
N GLY A 87 0.14 7.57 4.63
CA GLY A 87 -1.06 7.81 3.82
C GLY A 87 -1.11 7.04 2.50
N ASN A 88 -0.25 6.03 2.31
CA ASN A 88 -0.28 5.19 1.11
C ASN A 88 -1.47 4.23 1.13
N ASN A 89 -2.05 3.99 -0.05
CA ASN A 89 -3.19 3.09 -0.22
C ASN A 89 -2.95 2.15 -1.40
N ALA A 90 -2.70 0.86 -1.12
CA ALA A 90 -2.54 -0.20 -2.11
C ALA A 90 -3.70 -1.19 -1.97
N THR A 91 -4.61 -1.27 -2.95
CA THR A 91 -5.82 -2.10 -2.85
C THR A 91 -5.92 -3.18 -3.93
N GLY A 92 -5.20 -3.07 -5.02
CA GLY A 92 -5.17 -4.10 -6.06
C GLY A 92 -4.31 -5.31 -5.68
N TRP A 93 -4.68 -6.50 -6.11
CA TRP A 93 -3.85 -7.70 -5.93
C TRP A 93 -2.41 -7.48 -6.47
N GLY A 94 -1.40 -7.73 -5.62
CA GLY A 94 0.00 -7.51 -5.98
C GLY A 94 0.37 -6.05 -6.26
N ALA A 95 -0.44 -5.08 -5.81
CA ALA A 95 -0.13 -3.66 -5.96
C ALA A 95 1.00 -3.22 -5.02
N THR A 96 1.81 -2.27 -5.45
CA THR A 96 2.91 -1.69 -4.67
C THR A 96 2.79 -0.18 -4.62
N ALA A 97 2.66 0.39 -3.42
CA ALA A 97 2.66 1.83 -3.14
C ALA A 97 3.77 2.17 -2.16
N VAL A 98 4.80 2.88 -2.59
CA VAL A 98 5.95 3.25 -1.75
C VAL A 98 6.20 4.76 -1.82
N GLY A 99 6.25 5.42 -0.66
CA GLY A 99 6.49 6.84 -0.56
C GLY A 99 5.49 7.55 0.34
N LYS A 100 4.91 8.65 -0.09
CA LYS A 100 3.91 9.39 0.68
C LYS A 100 2.70 9.72 -0.19
N ASN A 101 1.50 9.45 0.34
CA ASN A 101 0.23 9.74 -0.36
C ASN A 101 0.17 9.10 -1.76
N VAL A 102 0.62 7.85 -1.87
CA VAL A 102 0.62 7.07 -3.12
C VAL A 102 -0.61 6.18 -3.15
N GLN A 103 -1.44 6.33 -4.18
CA GLN A 103 -2.68 5.58 -4.39
C GLN A 103 -2.50 4.59 -5.54
N VAL A 104 -2.50 3.28 -5.25
CA VAL A 104 -2.40 2.22 -6.25
C VAL A 104 -3.60 1.28 -6.09
N THR A 105 -4.61 1.45 -6.94
CA THR A 105 -5.92 0.82 -6.71
C THR A 105 -6.20 -0.41 -7.56
N LYS A 106 -5.35 -0.72 -8.52
CA LYS A 106 -5.52 -1.85 -9.43
C LYS A 106 -4.38 -2.85 -9.34
N GLU A 107 -4.67 -4.05 -9.84
CA GLU A 107 -3.77 -5.19 -9.74
C GLU A 107 -2.45 -5.03 -10.50
N ARG A 108 -1.39 -5.60 -9.92
CA ARG A 108 -0.04 -5.63 -10.52
C ARG A 108 0.51 -4.26 -10.91
N SER A 109 0.07 -3.21 -10.22
CA SER A 109 0.47 -1.85 -10.50
C SER A 109 1.45 -1.34 -9.44
N THR A 110 2.32 -0.42 -9.82
CA THR A 110 3.37 0.11 -8.96
C THR A 110 3.36 1.63 -8.97
N GLY A 111 3.34 2.23 -7.78
CA GLY A 111 3.54 3.66 -7.56
C GLY A 111 4.68 3.88 -6.56
N ILE A 112 5.71 4.63 -6.93
CA ILE A 112 6.84 4.95 -6.06
C ILE A 112 7.12 6.46 -6.11
N GLY A 113 6.95 7.15 -4.98
CA GLY A 113 7.22 8.59 -4.90
C GLY A 113 6.26 9.34 -3.99
N TRP A 114 5.81 10.51 -4.41
CA TRP A 114 4.97 11.38 -3.60
C TRP A 114 3.79 11.94 -4.42
N ASP A 115 2.58 11.93 -3.82
CA ASP A 115 1.32 12.37 -4.44
C ASP A 115 1.09 11.71 -5.81
N LEU A 116 1.02 10.38 -5.83
CA LEU A 116 0.85 9.60 -7.05
C LEU A 116 -0.52 8.91 -7.07
N THR A 117 -1.11 8.85 -8.27
CA THR A 117 -2.32 8.06 -8.54
C THR A 117 -2.09 7.06 -9.67
N VAL A 118 -2.27 5.77 -9.37
CA VAL A 118 -2.21 4.67 -10.34
C VAL A 118 -3.50 3.87 -10.19
N ASP A 119 -4.44 4.06 -11.09
CA ASP A 119 -5.78 3.49 -10.99
C ASP A 119 -6.14 2.52 -12.12
N GLN A 120 -5.12 2.04 -12.84
CA GLN A 120 -5.27 1.03 -13.88
C GLN A 120 -4.28 -0.13 -13.70
N SER A 121 -4.65 -1.30 -14.27
CA SER A 121 -3.92 -2.54 -14.09
C SER A 121 -2.57 -2.55 -14.80
N ALA A 122 -1.58 -3.21 -14.19
CA ALA A 122 -0.23 -3.39 -14.71
C ALA A 122 0.47 -2.06 -15.08
N ALA A 123 0.06 -0.96 -14.46
CA ALA A 123 0.64 0.37 -14.68
C ALA A 123 1.80 0.63 -13.72
N THR A 124 2.77 1.44 -14.14
CA THR A 124 3.92 1.82 -13.33
C THR A 124 4.09 3.34 -13.32
N LEU A 125 4.25 3.92 -12.13
CA LEU A 125 4.49 5.35 -11.94
C LEU A 125 5.58 5.57 -10.90
N VAL A 126 6.64 6.26 -11.29
CA VAL A 126 7.72 6.65 -10.38
C VAL A 126 7.92 8.16 -10.49
N GLY A 127 7.78 8.88 -9.37
CA GLY A 127 8.00 10.32 -9.41
C GLY A 127 7.24 11.13 -8.38
N TYR A 128 6.82 12.33 -8.79
CA TYR A 128 6.17 13.32 -7.94
C TYR A 128 4.94 13.92 -8.64
N ASN A 129 3.84 14.08 -7.91
CA ASN A 129 2.62 14.77 -8.37
C ASN A 129 2.17 14.30 -9.77
N SER A 130 1.99 13.00 -9.93
CA SER A 130 1.76 12.39 -11.24
C SER A 130 0.63 11.36 -11.20
N GLN A 131 0.06 11.06 -12.37
CA GLN A 131 -1.05 10.13 -12.48
C GLN A 131 -0.97 9.25 -13.73
N VAL A 132 -1.38 7.99 -13.58
CA VAL A 132 -1.52 7.03 -14.68
C VAL A 132 -2.92 6.44 -14.64
N HIS A 133 -3.74 6.81 -15.62
CA HIS A 133 -5.11 6.35 -15.84
C HIS A 133 -5.22 5.38 -17.02
N ALA A 134 -4.10 4.83 -17.48
CA ALA A 134 -4.03 3.91 -18.61
C ALA A 134 -3.59 2.51 -18.19
N ASN A 135 -4.25 1.47 -18.69
CA ASN A 135 -3.78 0.10 -18.56
C ASN A 135 -2.38 -0.04 -19.18
N GLN A 136 -1.46 -0.66 -18.41
CA GLN A 136 -0.06 -0.85 -18.80
C GLN A 136 0.66 0.47 -19.18
N GLY A 137 0.19 1.59 -18.60
CA GLY A 137 0.85 2.90 -18.72
C GLY A 137 2.13 2.95 -17.88
N THR A 138 3.16 3.64 -18.36
CA THR A 138 4.42 3.84 -17.65
C THR A 138 4.75 5.31 -17.55
N GLY A 139 4.85 5.84 -16.34
CA GLY A 139 5.23 7.22 -16.04
C GLY A 139 6.52 7.29 -15.21
N LEU A 140 7.46 8.15 -15.61
CA LEU A 140 8.69 8.39 -14.87
C LEU A 140 9.03 9.88 -14.88
N GLY A 141 8.93 10.52 -13.72
CA GLY A 141 9.26 11.94 -13.60
C GLY A 141 8.32 12.73 -12.71
N SER A 142 8.09 13.99 -13.01
CA SER A 142 7.25 14.88 -12.22
C SER A 142 6.13 15.48 -13.07
N THR A 143 4.94 15.56 -12.49
CA THR A 143 3.75 16.10 -13.19
C THR A 143 3.46 15.34 -14.50
N ILE A 144 3.58 14.02 -14.44
CA ILE A 144 3.24 13.13 -15.56
C ILE A 144 1.74 12.85 -15.50
N ASN A 145 1.09 12.95 -16.65
CA ASN A 145 -0.32 12.60 -16.81
C ASN A 145 -0.50 11.64 -18.00
N ILE A 146 -0.79 10.37 -17.71
CA ILE A 146 -1.10 9.37 -18.74
C ILE A 146 -2.59 9.10 -18.69
N THR A 147 -3.33 9.60 -19.70
CA THR A 147 -4.79 9.56 -19.74
C THR A 147 -5.33 8.15 -20.01
N SER A 148 -6.60 7.90 -19.74
CA SER A 148 -7.26 6.61 -19.95
C SER A 148 -7.25 6.13 -21.42
N ALA A 149 -7.13 7.06 -22.37
CA ALA A 149 -7.01 6.74 -23.80
C ALA A 149 -5.61 6.23 -24.18
N ALA A 150 -4.59 6.51 -23.36
CA ALA A 150 -3.19 6.18 -23.62
C ALA A 150 -2.79 4.77 -23.16
N GLN A 151 -3.59 3.76 -23.48
CA GLN A 151 -3.26 2.36 -23.18
C GLN A 151 -1.87 2.02 -23.75
N TYR A 152 -0.99 1.44 -22.95
CA TYR A 152 0.44 1.20 -23.26
C TYR A 152 1.26 2.50 -23.46
N GLY A 153 0.75 3.64 -23.01
CA GLY A 153 1.45 4.92 -23.13
C GLY A 153 2.66 5.01 -22.19
N THR A 154 3.72 5.70 -22.63
CA THR A 154 4.91 5.96 -21.84
C THR A 154 5.20 7.45 -21.77
N GLY A 155 5.31 8.01 -20.55
CA GLY A 155 5.64 9.42 -20.29
C GLY A 155 6.89 9.52 -19.43
N ILE A 156 7.93 10.23 -19.90
CA ILE A 156 9.18 10.42 -19.17
C ILE A 156 9.58 11.89 -19.17
N GLY A 157 9.80 12.49 -18.00
CA GLY A 157 10.32 13.85 -17.88
C GLY A 157 9.53 14.71 -16.90
N TYR A 158 9.34 15.99 -17.27
CA TYR A 158 8.62 16.98 -16.46
C TYR A 158 7.45 17.57 -17.26
N GLN A 159 6.26 17.66 -16.64
CA GLN A 159 5.04 18.15 -17.28
C GLN A 159 4.70 17.43 -18.60
N VAL A 160 4.72 16.10 -18.58
CA VAL A 160 4.46 15.26 -19.77
C VAL A 160 3.02 14.76 -19.77
N ASP A 161 2.28 15.05 -20.83
CA ASP A 161 0.96 14.52 -21.11
C ASP A 161 1.01 13.44 -22.21
N VAL A 162 0.43 12.27 -21.94
CA VAL A 162 0.30 11.17 -22.90
C VAL A 162 -1.18 10.87 -23.09
N SER A 163 -1.71 11.05 -24.30
CA SER A 163 -3.13 10.86 -24.61
C SER A 163 -3.44 9.86 -25.70
N GLY A 164 -2.42 9.38 -26.42
CA GLY A 164 -2.59 8.42 -27.50
C GLY A 164 -2.22 6.98 -27.10
N LYS A 165 -2.95 6.00 -27.61
CA LYS A 165 -2.62 4.57 -27.46
C LYS A 165 -1.23 4.27 -28.04
N ASN A 166 -0.41 3.52 -27.30
CA ASN A 166 0.99 3.21 -27.66
C ASN A 166 1.89 4.45 -27.83
N ALA A 167 1.46 5.63 -27.37
CA ALA A 167 2.24 6.84 -27.52
C ALA A 167 3.43 6.87 -26.53
N VAL A 168 4.53 7.46 -26.96
CA VAL A 168 5.71 7.72 -26.12
C VAL A 168 5.98 9.22 -26.16
N ALA A 169 6.03 9.85 -24.97
CA ALA A 169 6.38 11.25 -24.82
C ALA A 169 7.57 11.36 -23.85
N ILE A 170 8.64 12.01 -24.29
CA ILE A 170 9.85 12.22 -23.49
C ILE A 170 10.23 13.70 -23.60
N GLY A 171 10.40 14.34 -22.45
CA GLY A 171 10.79 15.76 -22.49
C GLY A 171 10.31 16.55 -21.28
N SER A 172 10.19 17.83 -21.51
CA SER A 172 9.74 18.82 -20.50
C SER A 172 8.83 19.87 -21.14
#